data_db8a0b1635c01b369536c5d6fd20758a
#
_entry.id   db8a0b1635c01b369536c5d6fd20758a
#
_cell.length_a   1.000
_cell.length_b   1.000
_cell.length_c   1.000
_cell.angle_alpha   90.00
_cell.angle_beta   90.00
_cell.angle_gamma   90.00
#
_symmetry.space_group_name_H-M   'P 1'
#
loop_
_entity.id
_entity.type
_entity.pdbx_description
1 polymer ?
#
loop_
_entity_poly.entity_id
_entity_poly.type
_entity_poly.pdbx_seq_one_letter_code
_entity_poly.pdbx_strand_id
1 'polypeptide(L)'
;FVPKSFYNDKKEIGEINGVYFPYWLYNTKVFVDLDREGSRTFTRSEGDYRVTYRKDFRIIRKGDVIVKNLPKLALAKSNKVLVESVYPFDFNTAVKFDASYLSGFVAEKKDIEKEELMSSIEDDVYKYSTRVVDKSMTGEKVRIVNNDFRVQRGRFEYAMLPVWAISYNDKDSDKQYFFSVNGQTGKVVGKLPLDMAKLCLTALFTILPIFAIITALLYFTDNMKSNLFIYTLIGCIAAYVI
;
A
#
# COMPACT_ATOMS: atom_id res chain seq x y z
N PHE A 1 15.04 -11.78 -9.98
CA PHE A 1 16.22 -11.90 -9.09
C PHE A 1 16.03 -12.95 -7.98
N VAL A 2 15.06 -13.86 -8.14
CA VAL A 2 14.84 -14.96 -7.21
C VAL A 2 15.86 -16.06 -7.49
N PRO A 3 16.44 -16.72 -6.47
CA PRO A 3 17.35 -17.84 -6.64
C PRO A 3 16.72 -19.00 -7.43
N LYS A 4 17.53 -19.71 -8.23
CA LYS A 4 17.02 -20.86 -9.00
C LYS A 4 16.54 -21.99 -8.10
N SER A 5 17.12 -22.18 -6.93
CA SER A 5 16.70 -23.15 -5.91
C SER A 5 15.23 -22.98 -5.55
N PHE A 6 14.75 -21.75 -5.48
CA PHE A 6 13.35 -21.43 -5.14
C PHE A 6 12.32 -21.93 -6.16
N TYR A 7 12.71 -22.09 -7.44
CA TYR A 7 11.80 -22.57 -8.50
C TYR A 7 11.82 -24.09 -8.70
N ASN A 8 12.91 -24.74 -8.33
CA ASN A 8 13.16 -26.11 -8.77
C ASN A 8 12.77 -27.17 -7.72
N ASP A 9 12.55 -26.83 -6.48
CA ASP A 9 12.37 -27.82 -5.43
C ASP A 9 10.99 -27.70 -4.76
N LYS A 10 10.00 -28.45 -5.29
CA LYS A 10 8.67 -28.62 -4.68
C LYS A 10 8.72 -29.28 -3.28
N LYS A 11 9.86 -29.83 -2.89
CA LYS A 11 10.06 -30.55 -1.62
C LYS A 11 10.38 -29.62 -0.45
N GLU A 12 10.60 -28.34 -0.68
CA GLU A 12 10.98 -27.34 0.34
C GLU A 12 9.81 -26.52 0.86
N ILE A 13 8.61 -26.73 0.33
CA ILE A 13 7.40 -26.23 0.96
C ILE A 13 7.27 -26.97 2.28
N GLY A 14 7.44 -26.24 3.38
CA GLY A 14 7.32 -26.78 4.72
C GLY A 14 5.85 -27.09 5.03
N GLU A 15 5.23 -26.32 5.89
CA GLU A 15 3.84 -26.51 6.26
C GLU A 15 2.93 -25.54 5.48
N ILE A 16 1.78 -26.07 5.05
CA ILE A 16 0.67 -25.26 4.52
C ILE A 16 -0.48 -25.41 5.50
N ASN A 17 -0.75 -24.34 6.24
CA ASN A 17 -1.81 -24.33 7.24
C ASN A 17 -2.89 -23.31 6.87
N GLY A 18 -4.13 -23.77 6.81
CA GLY A 18 -5.29 -22.88 6.75
C GLY A 18 -5.58 -22.31 8.14
N VAL A 19 -5.57 -21.01 8.26
CA VAL A 19 -5.77 -20.31 9.53
C VAL A 19 -6.89 -19.28 9.39
N TYR A 20 -7.84 -19.33 10.31
CA TYR A 20 -8.83 -18.26 10.46
C TYR A 20 -8.31 -17.21 11.44
N PHE A 21 -8.14 -16.00 10.95
CA PHE A 21 -7.73 -14.86 11.76
C PHE A 21 -8.94 -14.05 12.24
N PRO A 22 -8.97 -13.66 13.52
CA PRO A 22 -10.06 -12.86 14.08
C PRO A 22 -9.92 -11.40 13.71
N TYR A 23 -11.02 -10.79 13.27
CA TYR A 23 -11.11 -9.39 12.93
C TYR A 23 -12.31 -8.71 13.57
N TRP A 24 -12.12 -7.47 13.94
CA TRP A 24 -13.21 -6.54 14.22
C TRP A 24 -13.52 -5.75 12.96
N LEU A 25 -14.77 -5.82 12.49
CA LEU A 25 -15.31 -5.02 11.39
C LEU A 25 -16.08 -3.84 11.98
N TYR A 26 -15.66 -2.63 11.66
CA TYR A 26 -16.32 -1.43 12.16
C TYR A 26 -17.14 -0.77 11.08
N ASN A 27 -18.39 -0.45 11.42
CA ASN A 27 -19.36 0.20 10.55
C ASN A 27 -19.79 1.52 11.17
N THR A 28 -19.65 2.63 10.45
CA THR A 28 -20.05 3.96 10.93
C THR A 28 -20.44 4.89 9.79
N LYS A 29 -21.00 6.04 10.16
CA LYS A 29 -21.21 7.18 9.26
C LYS A 29 -20.42 8.37 9.77
N VAL A 30 -19.88 9.12 8.85
CA VAL A 30 -19.16 10.37 9.14
C VAL A 30 -19.89 11.50 8.45
N PHE A 31 -20.45 12.41 9.23
CA PHE A 31 -20.98 13.64 8.66
C PHE A 31 -19.80 14.55 8.31
N VAL A 32 -19.82 15.07 7.10
CA VAL A 32 -18.78 15.92 6.55
C VAL A 32 -19.40 17.27 6.19
N ASP A 33 -18.78 18.35 6.65
CA ASP A 33 -19.11 19.73 6.28
C ASP A 33 -17.83 20.48 5.94
N LEU A 34 -17.53 20.58 4.65
CA LEU A 34 -16.31 21.15 4.13
C LEU A 34 -16.60 22.41 3.33
N ASP A 35 -15.75 23.40 3.56
CA ASP A 35 -15.70 24.65 2.78
C ASP A 35 -14.24 24.94 2.41
N ARG A 36 -13.97 24.98 1.14
CA ARG A 36 -12.63 25.17 0.61
C ARG A 36 -12.62 26.20 -0.51
N GLU A 37 -11.58 27.01 -0.55
CA GLU A 37 -11.31 27.97 -1.63
C GLU A 37 -10.14 27.48 -2.47
N GLY A 38 -10.29 27.55 -3.77
CA GLY A 38 -9.25 27.17 -4.71
C GLY A 38 -9.08 28.20 -5.82
N SER A 39 -7.92 28.19 -6.44
CA SER A 39 -7.67 28.98 -7.63
C SER A 39 -7.01 28.14 -8.71
N ARG A 40 -7.40 28.39 -9.95
CA ARG A 40 -6.80 27.81 -11.14
C ARG A 40 -6.22 28.93 -11.98
N THR A 41 -4.96 28.79 -12.36
CA THR A 41 -4.29 29.75 -13.25
C THR A 41 -3.91 29.02 -14.53
N PHE A 42 -4.28 29.60 -15.68
CA PHE A 42 -3.87 29.13 -16.99
C PHE A 42 -3.39 30.30 -17.84
N THR A 43 -2.37 30.04 -18.62
CA THR A 43 -1.76 31.03 -19.49
C THR A 43 -2.03 30.68 -20.95
N ARG A 44 -2.49 31.64 -21.73
CA ARG A 44 -2.76 31.49 -23.15
C ARG A 44 -1.97 32.55 -23.92
N SER A 45 -1.45 32.19 -25.08
CA SER A 45 -0.83 33.14 -26.01
C SER A 45 -1.93 33.73 -26.89
N GLU A 46 -2.03 35.05 -26.90
CA GLU A 46 -2.99 35.82 -27.74
C GLU A 46 -2.18 36.82 -28.59
N GLY A 47 -1.84 36.42 -29.80
CA GLY A 47 -0.93 37.16 -30.65
C GLY A 47 0.48 37.24 -30.01
N ASP A 48 1.02 38.44 -29.88
CA ASP A 48 2.33 38.69 -29.27
C ASP A 48 2.31 38.77 -27.74
N TYR A 49 1.15 38.60 -27.12
CA TYR A 49 0.97 38.70 -25.68
C TYR A 49 0.76 37.33 -25.04
N ARG A 50 1.31 37.17 -23.85
CA ARG A 50 1.04 36.03 -22.96
C ARG A 50 0.08 36.48 -21.87
N VAL A 51 -1.20 36.08 -21.98
CA VAL A 51 -2.24 36.44 -21.02
C VAL A 51 -2.42 35.34 -20.01
N THR A 52 -2.39 35.71 -18.73
CA THR A 52 -2.59 34.78 -17.62
C THR A 52 -3.96 35.02 -16.99
N TYR A 53 -4.80 34.00 -17.05
CA TYR A 53 -6.13 34.01 -16.46
C TYR A 53 -6.07 33.27 -15.09
N ARG A 54 -6.69 33.90 -14.09
CA ARG A 54 -6.90 33.28 -12.78
C ARG A 54 -8.40 33.13 -12.56
N LYS A 55 -8.81 31.88 -12.23
CA LYS A 55 -10.18 31.56 -11.88
C LYS A 55 -10.20 31.11 -10.40
N ASP A 56 -10.86 31.89 -9.56
CA ASP A 56 -11.09 31.56 -8.17
C ASP A 56 -12.45 30.85 -8.02
N PHE A 57 -12.52 29.83 -7.17
CA PHE A 57 -13.73 29.05 -6.93
C PHE A 57 -13.82 28.61 -5.48
N ARG A 58 -15.05 28.35 -5.03
CA ARG A 58 -15.35 27.81 -3.71
C ARG A 58 -15.98 26.43 -3.85
N ILE A 59 -15.51 25.48 -3.07
CA ILE A 59 -15.99 24.10 -3.06
C ILE A 59 -16.64 23.82 -1.72
N ILE A 60 -17.94 23.59 -1.73
CA ILE A 60 -18.69 23.19 -0.54
C ILE A 60 -19.10 21.72 -0.71
N ARG A 61 -18.82 20.90 0.30
CA ARG A 61 -19.23 19.51 0.37
C ARG A 61 -19.87 19.23 1.72
N LYS A 62 -21.12 18.80 1.71
CA LYS A 62 -21.88 18.50 2.91
C LYS A 62 -22.67 17.21 2.71
N GLY A 63 -22.54 16.28 3.66
CA GLY A 63 -23.24 15.00 3.58
C GLY A 63 -22.61 13.92 4.43
N ASP A 64 -23.07 12.69 4.25
CA ASP A 64 -22.59 11.53 4.99
C ASP A 64 -21.64 10.67 4.15
N VAL A 65 -20.48 10.37 4.70
CA VAL A 65 -19.59 9.31 4.22
C VAL A 65 -19.90 8.04 5.00
N ILE A 66 -20.27 6.98 4.28
CA ILE A 66 -20.59 5.69 4.89
C ILE A 66 -19.32 4.83 4.87
N VAL A 67 -18.87 4.43 6.05
CA VAL A 67 -17.75 3.49 6.24
C VAL A 67 -18.36 2.13 6.60
N LYS A 68 -18.14 1.13 5.76
CA LYS A 68 -18.62 -0.23 5.98
C LYS A 68 -17.44 -1.21 6.04
N ASN A 69 -17.53 -2.15 6.98
CA ASN A 69 -16.61 -3.26 7.12
C ASN A 69 -15.13 -2.83 7.19
N LEU A 70 -14.84 -1.75 7.95
CA LEU A 70 -13.45 -1.35 8.20
C LEU A 70 -12.78 -2.43 9.06
N PRO A 71 -11.84 -3.20 8.50
CA PRO A 71 -11.29 -4.34 9.21
C PRO A 71 -10.13 -3.94 10.12
N LYS A 72 -10.09 -4.51 11.31
CA LYS A 72 -8.98 -4.43 12.25
C LYS A 72 -8.66 -5.81 12.78
N LEU A 73 -7.41 -6.21 12.65
CA LEU A 73 -6.93 -7.47 13.19
C LEU A 73 -7.03 -7.47 14.71
N ALA A 74 -7.63 -8.51 15.27
CA ALA A 74 -7.84 -8.66 16.71
C ALA A 74 -6.73 -9.46 17.39
N LEU A 75 -5.49 -9.37 16.87
CA LEU A 75 -4.29 -10.06 17.38
C LEU A 75 -3.10 -9.09 17.51
N ALA A 76 -2.47 -9.09 18.67
CA ALA A 76 -1.26 -8.34 18.96
C ALA A 76 0.02 -9.04 18.47
N LYS A 77 0.09 -10.37 18.65
CA LYS A 77 1.31 -11.17 18.48
C LYS A 77 1.54 -11.76 17.09
N SER A 78 0.56 -11.63 16.18
CA SER A 78 0.73 -12.15 14.81
C SER A 78 1.69 -11.29 13.98
N ASN A 79 2.25 -11.87 12.92
CA ASN A 79 2.97 -11.08 11.90
C ASN A 79 1.96 -10.23 11.12
N LYS A 80 1.54 -9.13 11.77
CA LYS A 80 0.48 -8.22 11.34
C LYS A 80 0.66 -7.78 9.90
N VAL A 81 1.90 -7.51 9.50
CA VAL A 81 2.21 -7.06 8.13
C VAL A 81 1.82 -8.13 7.09
N LEU A 82 2.11 -9.40 7.33
CA LEU A 82 1.77 -10.46 6.39
C LEU A 82 0.26 -10.71 6.34
N VAL A 83 -0.40 -10.72 7.50
CA VAL A 83 -1.83 -10.99 7.60
C VAL A 83 -2.66 -9.84 7.04
N GLU A 84 -2.28 -8.58 7.28
CA GLU A 84 -2.98 -7.41 6.75
C GLU A 84 -2.71 -7.18 5.25
N SER A 85 -1.56 -7.61 4.73
CA SER A 85 -1.21 -7.41 3.32
C SER A 85 -2.02 -8.29 2.35
N VAL A 86 -2.66 -9.35 2.80
CA VAL A 86 -3.49 -10.22 1.93
C VAL A 86 -4.84 -9.60 1.55
N TYR A 87 -5.23 -8.46 2.13
CA TYR A 87 -6.43 -7.74 1.70
C TYR A 87 -6.42 -7.44 0.19
N PRO A 88 -7.59 -7.30 -0.46
CA PRO A 88 -8.94 -7.18 0.13
C PRO A 88 -9.67 -8.52 0.31
N PHE A 89 -10.66 -8.51 1.20
CA PHE A 89 -11.70 -9.54 1.31
C PHE A 89 -13.04 -8.95 0.87
N ASP A 90 -13.86 -9.76 0.20
CA ASP A 90 -15.24 -9.39 -0.12
C ASP A 90 -16.18 -9.81 1.00
N PHE A 91 -16.63 -8.85 1.79
CA PHE A 91 -17.55 -9.09 2.90
C PHE A 91 -18.99 -9.32 2.48
N ASN A 92 -19.34 -9.13 1.20
CA ASN A 92 -20.70 -9.43 0.72
C ASN A 92 -20.95 -10.95 0.65
N THR A 93 -19.87 -11.73 0.56
CA THR A 93 -19.92 -13.19 0.57
C THR A 93 -19.78 -13.79 1.98
N ALA A 94 -19.69 -12.93 3.01
CA ALA A 94 -19.58 -13.39 4.38
C ALA A 94 -20.85 -14.17 4.82
N VAL A 95 -20.62 -15.33 5.42
CA VAL A 95 -21.67 -16.20 5.95
C VAL A 95 -21.69 -16.19 7.46
N LYS A 96 -22.82 -16.54 8.06
CA LYS A 96 -22.90 -16.69 9.51
C LYS A 96 -21.94 -17.78 9.96
N PHE A 97 -21.23 -17.53 11.05
CA PHE A 97 -20.28 -18.49 11.60
C PHE A 97 -20.98 -19.81 11.98
N ASP A 98 -20.34 -20.91 11.56
CA ASP A 98 -20.66 -22.27 11.98
C ASP A 98 -19.34 -22.99 12.30
N ALA A 99 -19.36 -23.80 13.38
CA ALA A 99 -18.17 -24.51 13.82
C ALA A 99 -17.63 -25.53 12.80
N SER A 100 -18.47 -26.00 11.89
CA SER A 100 -18.08 -26.92 10.81
C SER A 100 -17.05 -26.30 9.86
N TYR A 101 -17.05 -24.98 9.69
CA TYR A 101 -16.04 -24.28 8.87
C TYR A 101 -14.62 -24.35 9.43
N LEU A 102 -14.48 -24.68 10.71
CA LEU A 102 -13.16 -24.84 11.34
C LEU A 102 -12.55 -26.23 11.09
N SER A 103 -13.29 -27.14 10.47
CA SER A 103 -12.77 -28.49 10.19
C SER A 103 -11.59 -28.42 9.22
N GLY A 104 -10.41 -28.90 9.69
CA GLY A 104 -9.16 -28.86 8.92
C GLY A 104 -8.43 -27.52 8.92
N PHE A 105 -8.92 -26.52 9.68
CA PHE A 105 -8.29 -25.22 9.83
C PHE A 105 -7.92 -24.95 11.30
N VAL A 106 -6.89 -24.15 11.49
CA VAL A 106 -6.57 -23.57 12.79
C VAL A 106 -7.35 -22.26 12.95
N ALA A 107 -7.91 -22.00 14.11
CA ALA A 107 -8.56 -20.74 14.42
C ALA A 107 -7.79 -20.00 15.51
N GLU A 108 -7.31 -18.82 15.20
CA GLU A 108 -6.65 -17.97 16.19
C GLU A 108 -7.70 -17.30 17.09
N LYS A 109 -7.39 -17.26 18.38
CA LYS A 109 -8.24 -16.59 19.38
C LYS A 109 -7.85 -15.12 19.46
N LYS A 110 -8.84 -14.23 19.43
CA LYS A 110 -8.59 -12.80 19.65
C LYS A 110 -7.90 -12.53 20.97
N ASP A 111 -6.96 -11.61 20.99
CA ASP A 111 -6.26 -11.11 22.18
C ASP A 111 -6.33 -9.59 22.33
N ILE A 112 -6.99 -8.90 21.37
CA ILE A 112 -7.27 -7.46 21.43
C ILE A 112 -8.78 -7.23 21.45
N GLU A 113 -9.25 -6.48 22.42
CA GLU A 113 -10.64 -6.07 22.51
C GLU A 113 -10.92 -4.83 21.64
N LYS A 114 -12.18 -4.67 21.24
CA LYS A 114 -12.60 -3.58 20.33
C LYS A 114 -12.34 -2.19 20.91
N GLU A 115 -12.38 -2.05 22.24
CA GLU A 115 -12.14 -0.81 22.95
C GLU A 115 -10.68 -0.30 22.76
N GLU A 116 -9.72 -1.22 22.73
CA GLU A 116 -8.30 -0.92 22.53
C GLU A 116 -8.00 -0.43 21.10
N LEU A 117 -8.85 -0.82 20.15
CA LEU A 117 -8.68 -0.46 18.74
C LEU A 117 -9.33 0.89 18.36
N MET A 118 -10.15 1.48 19.26
CA MET A 118 -10.96 2.67 18.92
C MET A 118 -10.12 3.82 18.38
N SER A 119 -9.02 4.18 19.04
CA SER A 119 -8.14 5.27 18.57
C SER A 119 -7.63 5.04 17.14
N SER A 120 -7.15 3.83 16.88
CA SER A 120 -6.65 3.45 15.54
C SER A 120 -7.77 3.40 14.50
N ILE A 121 -8.99 3.07 14.90
CA ILE A 121 -10.17 3.04 14.02
C ILE A 121 -10.60 4.47 13.68
N GLU A 122 -10.64 5.37 14.64
CA GLU A 122 -10.98 6.77 14.44
C GLU A 122 -10.02 7.44 13.44
N ASP A 123 -8.72 7.18 13.57
CA ASP A 123 -7.70 7.65 12.62
C ASP A 123 -7.96 7.14 11.20
N ASP A 124 -8.29 5.85 11.06
CA ASP A 124 -8.52 5.26 9.74
C ASP A 124 -9.85 5.73 9.13
N VAL A 125 -10.89 5.90 9.95
CA VAL A 125 -12.17 6.47 9.54
C VAL A 125 -11.97 7.91 9.04
N TYR A 126 -11.20 8.70 9.77
CA TYR A 126 -10.88 10.07 9.36
C TYR A 126 -10.10 10.10 8.03
N LYS A 127 -9.03 9.31 7.92
CA LYS A 127 -8.22 9.19 6.69
C LYS A 127 -9.04 8.71 5.50
N TYR A 128 -9.91 7.73 5.71
CA TYR A 128 -10.79 7.22 4.66
C TYR A 128 -11.77 8.29 4.19
N SER A 129 -12.44 8.94 5.14
CA SER A 129 -13.44 9.98 4.86
C SER A 129 -12.81 11.17 4.13
N THR A 130 -11.64 11.62 4.58
CA THR A 130 -10.86 12.67 3.89
C THR A 130 -10.54 12.27 2.46
N ARG A 131 -10.04 11.04 2.25
CA ARG A 131 -9.69 10.53 0.91
C ARG A 131 -10.90 10.45 -0.03
N VAL A 132 -12.07 10.02 0.48
CA VAL A 132 -13.32 9.97 -0.30
C VAL A 132 -13.72 11.36 -0.76
N VAL A 133 -13.67 12.32 0.16
CA VAL A 133 -14.05 13.71 -0.15
C VAL A 133 -13.03 14.36 -1.09
N ASP A 134 -11.74 14.17 -0.86
CA ASP A 134 -10.67 14.71 -1.71
C ASP A 134 -10.77 14.19 -3.15
N LYS A 135 -11.12 12.91 -3.34
CA LYS A 135 -11.39 12.34 -4.68
C LYS A 135 -12.59 12.98 -5.37
N SER A 136 -13.55 13.54 -4.62
CA SER A 136 -14.70 14.24 -5.17
C SER A 136 -14.38 15.67 -5.63
N MET A 137 -13.17 16.15 -5.30
CA MET A 137 -12.69 17.48 -5.64
C MET A 137 -11.59 17.34 -6.69
N THR A 138 -11.88 17.84 -7.89
CA THR A 138 -10.91 17.83 -9.00
C THR A 138 -9.96 19.00 -8.91
N GLY A 139 -8.70 18.71 -8.69
CA GLY A 139 -7.47 19.44 -9.02
C GLY A 139 -7.22 20.77 -8.33
N GLU A 140 -6.01 21.07 -8.09
CA GLU A 140 -5.32 22.32 -7.81
C GLU A 140 -5.31 22.81 -6.35
N LYS A 141 -4.34 23.71 -6.08
CA LYS A 141 -4.05 24.23 -4.74
C LYS A 141 -5.31 24.78 -4.07
N VAL A 142 -5.83 24.03 -3.10
CA VAL A 142 -7.05 24.35 -2.37
C VAL A 142 -6.68 24.78 -0.96
N ARG A 143 -7.19 25.92 -0.52
CA ARG A 143 -7.08 26.39 0.87
C ARG A 143 -8.30 25.90 1.66
N ILE A 144 -8.08 25.30 2.81
CA ILE A 144 -9.13 24.87 3.72
C ILE A 144 -9.68 26.10 4.46
N VAL A 145 -10.97 26.34 4.38
CA VAL A 145 -11.70 27.36 5.14
C VAL A 145 -12.39 26.71 6.33
N ASN A 146 -13.09 25.59 6.09
CA ASN A 146 -13.69 24.76 7.12
C ASN A 146 -13.50 23.27 6.78
N ASN A 147 -13.26 22.45 7.81
CA ASN A 147 -13.01 21.01 7.64
C ASN A 147 -13.58 20.26 8.85
N ASP A 148 -14.91 20.12 8.91
CA ASP A 148 -15.60 19.47 10.01
C ASP A 148 -16.00 18.04 9.64
N PHE A 149 -15.48 17.08 10.43
CA PHE A 149 -15.78 15.66 10.32
C PHE A 149 -16.34 15.18 11.67
N ARG A 150 -17.59 14.76 11.68
CA ARG A 150 -18.25 14.23 12.88
C ARG A 150 -18.56 12.76 12.71
N VAL A 151 -17.79 11.93 13.40
CA VAL A 151 -17.97 10.48 13.40
C VAL A 151 -19.18 10.15 14.27
N GLN A 152 -20.17 9.46 13.72
CA GLN A 152 -21.31 8.95 14.48
C GLN A 152 -20.89 7.67 15.21
N ARG A 153 -21.64 7.32 16.27
CA ARG A 153 -21.42 6.07 16.99
C ARG A 153 -21.61 4.88 16.03
N GLY A 154 -20.53 4.13 15.81
CA GLY A 154 -20.55 2.96 14.97
C GLY A 154 -20.84 1.67 15.74
N ARG A 155 -20.93 0.58 14.99
CA ARG A 155 -21.10 -0.78 15.53
C ARG A 155 -19.95 -1.69 15.08
N PHE A 156 -19.59 -2.63 15.95
CA PHE A 156 -18.62 -3.67 15.65
C PHE A 156 -19.34 -4.97 15.29
N GLU A 157 -18.75 -5.65 14.34
CA GLU A 157 -19.07 -7.04 14.00
C GLU A 157 -17.78 -7.86 14.08
N TYR A 158 -17.90 -9.09 14.55
CA TYR A 158 -16.76 -10.00 14.64
C TYR A 158 -16.73 -10.90 13.42
N ALA A 159 -15.57 -11.04 12.80
CA ALA A 159 -15.37 -11.87 11.62
C ALA A 159 -14.13 -12.75 11.74
N MET A 160 -14.18 -13.92 11.13
CA MET A 160 -13.05 -14.82 10.97
C MET A 160 -12.69 -14.86 9.48
N LEU A 161 -11.47 -14.46 9.13
CA LEU A 161 -11.03 -14.37 7.74
C LEU A 161 -10.03 -15.49 7.41
N PRO A 162 -10.26 -16.26 6.32
CA PRO A 162 -9.43 -17.39 5.96
C PRO A 162 -8.12 -16.92 5.30
N VAL A 163 -7.00 -17.34 5.85
CA VAL A 163 -5.66 -17.09 5.31
C VAL A 163 -4.88 -18.39 5.31
N TRP A 164 -4.25 -18.72 4.20
CA TRP A 164 -3.29 -19.81 4.16
C TRP A 164 -1.92 -19.28 4.52
N ALA A 165 -1.34 -19.85 5.57
CA ALA A 165 0.03 -19.60 5.99
C ALA A 165 0.93 -20.69 5.40
N ILE A 166 1.94 -20.29 4.65
CA ILE A 166 2.87 -21.20 3.97
C ILE A 166 4.27 -20.84 4.46
N SER A 167 4.99 -21.85 4.96
CA SER A 167 6.41 -21.74 5.26
C SER A 167 7.24 -22.38 4.17
N TYR A 168 8.35 -21.76 3.82
CA TYR A 168 9.36 -22.28 2.91
C TYR A 168 10.72 -22.24 3.58
N ASN A 169 11.41 -23.37 3.62
CA ASN A 169 12.73 -23.50 4.19
C ASN A 169 13.75 -23.54 3.05
N ASP A 170 14.60 -22.53 2.99
CA ASP A 170 15.70 -22.48 2.03
C ASP A 170 16.92 -23.20 2.62
N LYS A 171 17.26 -24.35 2.05
CA LYS A 171 18.38 -25.17 2.51
C LYS A 171 19.75 -24.55 2.23
N ASP A 172 19.84 -23.71 1.19
CA ASP A 172 21.10 -23.09 0.81
C ASP A 172 21.49 -21.97 1.78
N SER A 173 20.52 -21.25 2.34
CA SER A 173 20.74 -20.12 3.26
C SER A 173 20.31 -20.39 4.70
N ASP A 174 19.75 -21.56 4.99
CA ASP A 174 19.16 -21.93 6.29
C ASP A 174 18.15 -20.89 6.80
N LYS A 175 17.42 -20.24 5.86
CA LYS A 175 16.45 -19.22 6.15
C LYS A 175 15.04 -19.72 5.89
N GLN A 176 14.13 -19.38 6.79
CA GLN A 176 12.72 -19.64 6.64
C GLN A 176 12.01 -18.40 6.10
N TYR A 177 11.24 -18.58 5.03
CA TYR A 177 10.40 -17.56 4.43
C TYR A 177 8.93 -17.88 4.70
N PHE A 178 8.15 -16.84 4.97
CA PHE A 178 6.72 -16.96 5.25
C PHE A 178 5.92 -16.26 4.17
N PHE A 179 4.88 -16.94 3.71
CA PHE A 179 3.92 -16.42 2.75
C PHE A 179 2.52 -16.54 3.34
N SER A 180 1.69 -15.57 3.02
CA SER A 180 0.27 -15.59 3.33
C SER A 180 -0.53 -15.53 2.04
N VAL A 181 -1.55 -16.36 1.95
CA VAL A 181 -2.45 -16.39 0.79
C VAL A 181 -3.86 -16.11 1.29
N ASN A 182 -4.52 -15.16 0.64
CA ASN A 182 -5.92 -14.87 0.92
C ASN A 182 -6.78 -16.08 0.51
N GLY A 183 -7.48 -16.67 1.47
CA GLY A 183 -8.30 -17.87 1.24
C GLY A 183 -9.52 -17.65 0.35
N GLN A 184 -9.89 -16.38 0.09
CA GLN A 184 -11.01 -16.03 -0.76
C GLN A 184 -10.57 -15.65 -2.18
N THR A 185 -9.52 -14.83 -2.30
CA THR A 185 -9.09 -14.26 -3.59
C THR A 185 -7.87 -14.95 -4.20
N GLY A 186 -7.17 -15.78 -3.43
CA GLY A 186 -5.91 -16.40 -3.84
C GLY A 186 -4.72 -15.43 -3.90
N LYS A 187 -4.88 -14.19 -3.45
CA LYS A 187 -3.79 -13.20 -3.43
C LYS A 187 -2.67 -13.67 -2.52
N VAL A 188 -1.46 -13.80 -3.08
CA VAL A 188 -0.25 -14.21 -2.37
C VAL A 188 0.55 -13.00 -1.94
N VAL A 189 1.00 -13.01 -0.69
CA VAL A 189 1.90 -11.98 -0.12
C VAL A 189 3.01 -12.67 0.67
N GLY A 190 4.22 -12.20 0.51
CA GLY A 190 5.39 -12.71 1.22
C GLY A 190 6.66 -12.01 0.77
N LYS A 191 7.75 -12.26 1.47
CA LYS A 191 9.07 -11.77 1.07
C LYS A 191 9.78 -12.88 0.31
N LEU A 192 10.05 -12.61 -0.97
CA LEU A 192 10.87 -13.51 -1.78
C LEU A 192 12.35 -13.35 -1.43
N PRO A 193 13.13 -14.45 -1.43
CA PRO A 193 14.57 -14.35 -1.35
C PRO A 193 15.12 -13.62 -2.57
N LEU A 194 16.09 -12.73 -2.34
CA LEU A 194 16.78 -12.00 -3.40
C LEU A 194 18.17 -12.56 -3.59
N ASP A 195 18.49 -12.94 -4.82
CA ASP A 195 19.85 -13.29 -5.24
C ASP A 195 20.66 -12.01 -5.46
N MET A 196 21.37 -11.60 -4.40
CA MET A 196 22.16 -10.37 -4.42
C MET A 196 23.24 -10.37 -5.49
N ALA A 197 23.82 -11.54 -5.82
CA ALA A 197 24.81 -11.64 -6.88
C ALA A 197 24.23 -11.31 -8.24
N LYS A 198 23.07 -11.88 -8.59
CA LYS A 198 22.37 -11.55 -9.84
C LYS A 198 21.92 -10.10 -9.87
N LEU A 199 21.43 -9.57 -8.74
CA LEU A 199 21.02 -8.17 -8.63
C LEU A 199 22.21 -7.24 -8.93
N CYS A 200 23.34 -7.44 -8.26
CA CYS A 200 24.55 -6.65 -8.48
C CYS A 200 25.09 -6.78 -9.90
N LEU A 201 25.07 -7.99 -10.48
CA LEU A 201 25.54 -8.22 -11.84
C LEU A 201 24.67 -7.50 -12.88
N THR A 202 23.35 -7.59 -12.75
CA THR A 202 22.43 -6.85 -13.62
C THR A 202 22.56 -5.35 -13.44
N ALA A 203 22.72 -4.87 -12.21
CA ALA A 203 22.99 -3.46 -11.94
C ALA A 203 24.24 -2.99 -12.66
N LEU A 204 25.34 -3.76 -12.56
CA LEU A 204 26.62 -3.46 -13.22
C LEU A 204 26.44 -3.38 -14.75
N PHE A 205 25.79 -4.40 -15.35
CA PHE A 205 25.59 -4.45 -16.81
C PHE A 205 24.64 -3.38 -17.34
N THR A 206 23.76 -2.82 -16.52
CA THR A 206 22.88 -1.73 -16.93
C THR A 206 23.50 -0.36 -16.68
N ILE A 207 24.14 -0.14 -15.55
CA ILE A 207 24.69 1.17 -15.16
C ILE A 207 25.95 1.50 -16.00
N LEU A 208 26.85 0.55 -16.21
CA LEU A 208 28.09 0.80 -16.94
C LEU A 208 27.89 1.32 -18.37
N PRO A 209 27.07 0.70 -19.24
CA PRO A 209 26.89 1.22 -20.59
C PRO A 209 26.17 2.58 -20.61
N ILE A 210 25.19 2.80 -19.72
CA ILE A 210 24.50 4.10 -19.61
C ILE A 210 25.49 5.19 -19.20
N PHE A 211 26.32 4.91 -18.20
CA PHE A 211 27.36 5.81 -17.75
C PHE A 211 28.39 6.11 -18.85
N ALA A 212 28.82 5.08 -19.59
CA ALA A 212 29.76 5.23 -20.70
C ALA A 212 29.18 6.12 -21.84
N ILE A 213 27.90 5.92 -22.19
CA ILE A 213 27.20 6.73 -23.18
C ILE A 213 27.11 8.19 -22.73
N ILE A 214 26.68 8.44 -21.50
CA ILE A 214 26.56 9.81 -20.97
C ILE A 214 27.95 10.48 -20.94
N THR A 215 28.98 9.78 -20.49
CA THR A 215 30.35 10.30 -20.42
C THR A 215 30.90 10.62 -21.82
N ALA A 216 30.64 9.74 -22.80
CA ALA A 216 31.03 9.97 -24.19
C ALA A 216 30.32 11.21 -24.76
N LEU A 217 29.03 11.36 -24.56
CA LEU A 217 28.25 12.53 -24.99
C LEU A 217 28.80 13.83 -24.38
N LEU A 218 29.11 13.82 -23.09
CA LEU A 218 29.66 14.98 -22.40
C LEU A 218 31.07 15.33 -22.90
N TYR A 219 31.89 14.32 -23.24
CA TYR A 219 33.18 14.52 -23.83
C TYR A 219 33.12 15.19 -25.22
N PHE A 220 32.20 14.70 -26.08
CA PHE A 220 32.01 15.27 -27.43
C PHE A 220 31.38 16.68 -27.42
N THR A 221 30.69 17.06 -26.38
CA THR A 221 30.08 18.41 -26.27
C THR A 221 30.99 19.43 -25.58
N ASP A 222 32.24 19.08 -25.27
CA ASP A 222 33.23 19.91 -24.57
C ASP A 222 32.74 20.48 -23.22
N ASN A 223 31.75 19.84 -22.65
CA ASN A 223 31.10 20.22 -21.38
C ASN A 223 31.61 19.47 -20.16
N MET A 224 32.77 18.81 -20.27
CA MET A 224 33.34 17.98 -19.21
C MET A 224 34.00 18.83 -18.13
N LYS A 225 33.23 19.34 -17.17
CA LYS A 225 33.79 19.84 -15.90
C LYS A 225 33.98 18.66 -14.94
N SER A 226 35.10 18.64 -14.20
CA SER A 226 35.49 17.53 -13.32
C SER A 226 34.35 17.07 -12.34
N ASN A 227 33.55 17.98 -11.89
CA ASN A 227 32.43 17.69 -10.98
C ASN A 227 31.26 17.01 -11.69
N LEU A 228 31.08 17.20 -13.00
CA LEU A 228 29.95 16.64 -13.75
C LEU A 228 30.04 15.12 -13.88
N PHE A 229 31.28 14.58 -13.95
CA PHE A 229 31.56 13.14 -13.94
C PHE A 229 31.02 12.47 -12.65
N ILE A 230 31.26 13.10 -11.50
CA ILE A 230 30.81 12.60 -10.20
C ILE A 230 29.29 12.66 -10.11
N TYR A 231 28.66 13.74 -10.58
CA TYR A 231 27.19 13.88 -10.54
C TYR A 231 26.48 12.90 -11.47
N THR A 232 27.03 12.59 -12.66
CA THR A 232 26.47 11.58 -13.57
C THR A 232 26.58 10.19 -12.97
N LEU A 233 27.67 9.85 -12.33
CA LEU A 233 27.87 8.57 -11.63
C LEU A 233 26.86 8.42 -10.48
N ILE A 234 26.72 9.45 -9.64
CA ILE A 234 25.77 9.44 -8.53
C ILE A 234 24.33 9.33 -9.06
N GLY A 235 23.98 10.05 -10.12
CA GLY A 235 22.67 10.00 -10.76
C GLY A 235 22.32 8.63 -11.31
N CYS A 236 23.26 7.94 -11.97
CA CYS A 236 23.09 6.57 -12.49
C CYS A 236 22.88 5.56 -11.35
N ILE A 237 23.61 5.70 -10.25
CA ILE A 237 23.46 4.84 -9.08
C ILE A 237 22.11 5.11 -8.38
N ALA A 238 21.73 6.37 -8.20
CA ALA A 238 20.47 6.73 -7.55
C ALA A 238 19.24 6.25 -8.34
N ALA A 239 19.26 6.34 -9.66
CA ALA A 239 18.17 5.86 -10.53
C ALA A 239 17.98 4.34 -10.48
N TYR A 240 18.96 3.59 -9.98
CA TYR A 240 18.86 2.13 -9.84
C TYR A 240 18.34 1.69 -8.46
N VAL A 241 18.46 2.55 -7.45
CA VAL A 241 18.08 2.25 -6.06
C VAL A 241 16.59 2.57 -5.80
N ILE A 242 15.95 3.37 -6.66
CA ILE A 242 14.50 3.69 -6.63
C ILE A 242 13.72 2.64 -7.44
#